data_7dcee609c8b914f0f4649342edbdc41d
#
_entry.id   7dcee609c8b914f0f4649342edbdc41d
#
_cell.length_a   1.000
_cell.length_b   1.000
_cell.length_c   1.000
_cell.angle_alpha   90.00
_cell.angle_beta   90.00
_cell.angle_gamma   90.00
#
_symmetry.space_group_name_H-M   'P 1'
#
loop_
_entity.id
_entity.type
_entity.pdbx_description
1 polymer ?
#
loop_
_entity_poly.entity_id
_entity_poly.type
_entity_poly.pdbx_seq_one_letter_code
_entity_poly.pdbx_strand_id
1 'polypeptide(L)'
;MSDKPITAGVTPGRVAFALSYNGHAYHGWQAQNSGVPTVQQYLEEAASNVANEPISVVCAGRTDSSVHASHQVVHFDTNAVRSERSWVLGCNSSLPKDISVTWASQVDPTFHARFSATSRRYHYCIYNHSTRPANFADEMTWCYAPLDERLMHSAAQCLVGRHDFSSFQAAGCQSHSPVRTIEHVEIFRAGPMIIIDIKGNAFLHHMVRNIAGVLMTIGSCLLYTSDA
;
A
#
# COMPACT_ATOMS: atom_id res chain seq x y z
N MET A 1 -46.52 -4.63 -4.11
CA MET A 1 -45.29 -4.35 -4.88
C MET A 1 -44.35 -5.50 -4.59
N SER A 2 -44.13 -6.37 -5.57
CA SER A 2 -43.39 -7.61 -5.39
C SER A 2 -41.90 -7.34 -5.54
N ASP A 3 -41.15 -7.48 -4.46
CA ASP A 3 -39.70 -7.55 -4.48
C ASP A 3 -39.28 -8.78 -5.28
N LYS A 4 -38.84 -8.57 -6.51
CA LYS A 4 -38.10 -9.57 -7.25
C LYS A 4 -36.70 -9.66 -6.64
N PRO A 5 -36.22 -10.85 -6.22
CA PRO A 5 -34.83 -11.03 -5.87
C PRO A 5 -33.98 -10.82 -7.13
N ILE A 6 -33.09 -9.85 -7.10
CA ILE A 6 -32.05 -9.67 -8.10
C ILE A 6 -30.99 -10.75 -7.85
N THR A 7 -31.27 -11.97 -8.25
CA THR A 7 -30.29 -13.04 -8.43
C THR A 7 -29.90 -13.10 -9.89
N ALA A 8 -29.30 -12.02 -10.41
CA ALA A 8 -28.59 -12.11 -11.67
C ALA A 8 -27.30 -12.90 -11.41
N GLY A 9 -27.30 -14.14 -11.80
CA GLY A 9 -26.22 -15.04 -12.22
C GLY A 9 -24.85 -14.84 -11.58
N VAL A 10 -24.72 -14.89 -10.24
CA VAL A 10 -23.40 -15.02 -9.62
C VAL A 10 -22.97 -16.47 -9.82
N THR A 11 -21.95 -16.70 -10.64
CA THR A 11 -21.37 -18.02 -10.91
C THR A 11 -20.04 -18.16 -10.17
N PRO A 12 -19.56 -19.41 -9.90
CA PRO A 12 -18.20 -19.64 -9.49
C PRO A 12 -17.21 -18.93 -10.41
N GLY A 13 -16.14 -18.35 -9.85
CA GLY A 13 -15.18 -17.64 -10.69
C GLY A 13 -14.16 -16.84 -9.89
N ARG A 14 -13.53 -15.91 -10.60
CA ARG A 14 -12.54 -15.01 -10.00
C ARG A 14 -13.20 -13.81 -9.35
N VAL A 15 -12.80 -13.54 -8.10
CA VAL A 15 -13.26 -12.41 -7.31
C VAL A 15 -12.08 -11.50 -6.99
N ALA A 16 -12.26 -10.19 -7.14
CA ALA A 16 -11.31 -9.19 -6.70
C ALA A 16 -11.85 -8.43 -5.50
N PHE A 17 -10.94 -8.11 -4.55
CA PHE A 17 -11.21 -7.22 -3.45
C PHE A 17 -10.32 -5.99 -3.51
N ALA A 18 -10.86 -4.85 -3.06
CA ALA A 18 -10.07 -3.73 -2.56
C ALA A 18 -10.17 -3.71 -1.04
N LEU A 19 -9.04 -3.46 -0.38
CA LEU A 19 -8.97 -3.39 1.07
C LEU A 19 -8.09 -2.26 1.54
N SER A 20 -8.37 -1.77 2.75
CA SER A 20 -7.52 -0.85 3.49
C SER A 20 -7.06 -1.52 4.78
N TYR A 21 -5.87 -1.16 5.24
CA TYR A 21 -5.35 -1.63 6.53
C TYR A 21 -4.34 -0.67 7.14
N ASN A 22 -4.34 -0.62 8.48
CA ASN A 22 -3.24 -0.09 9.27
C ASN A 22 -2.21 -1.22 9.47
N GLY A 23 -1.04 -1.07 8.87
CA GLY A 23 0.00 -2.11 8.86
C GLY A 23 0.85 -2.16 10.14
N HIS A 24 0.64 -1.28 11.12
CA HIS A 24 1.51 -1.12 12.29
C HIS A 24 1.69 -2.43 13.07
N ALA A 25 0.59 -3.16 13.30
CA ALA A 25 0.59 -4.40 14.06
C ALA A 25 1.05 -5.64 13.25
N TYR A 26 1.38 -5.49 11.96
CA TYR A 26 1.64 -6.59 11.04
C TYR A 26 3.08 -6.65 10.57
N HIS A 27 3.60 -7.87 10.42
CA HIS A 27 4.91 -8.15 9.80
C HIS A 27 4.84 -8.11 8.27
N GLY A 28 4.10 -7.14 7.73
CA GLY A 28 3.87 -6.91 6.32
C GLY A 28 2.67 -7.69 5.76
N TRP A 29 2.58 -7.66 4.44
CA TRP A 29 1.51 -8.34 3.71
C TRP A 29 1.61 -9.86 3.77
N GLN A 30 2.77 -10.39 3.36
CA GLN A 30 2.95 -11.81 3.02
C GLN A 30 2.89 -12.73 4.22
N ALA A 31 2.04 -13.76 4.17
CA ALA A 31 2.00 -14.84 5.15
C ALA A 31 3.36 -15.53 5.26
N GLN A 32 3.78 -15.82 6.49
CA GLN A 32 5.07 -16.39 6.84
C GLN A 32 4.91 -17.66 7.67
N ASN A 33 5.82 -18.62 7.49
CA ASN A 33 5.80 -19.89 8.24
C ASN A 33 6.11 -19.71 9.74
N SER A 34 6.59 -18.55 10.15
CA SER A 34 6.95 -18.22 11.54
C SER A 34 5.75 -17.97 12.46
N GLY A 35 4.52 -17.94 11.92
CA GLY A 35 3.30 -17.67 12.70
C GLY A 35 3.11 -16.22 13.15
N VAL A 36 3.93 -15.29 12.65
CA VAL A 36 3.77 -13.85 12.93
C VAL A 36 2.53 -13.29 12.23
N PRO A 37 1.83 -12.30 12.82
CA PRO A 37 0.62 -11.74 12.22
C PRO A 37 0.94 -11.00 10.91
N THR A 38 0.20 -11.32 9.85
CA THR A 38 0.30 -10.70 8.53
C THR A 38 -1.08 -10.40 7.97
N VAL A 39 -1.19 -9.37 7.12
CA VAL A 39 -2.48 -8.96 6.55
C VAL A 39 -3.09 -10.06 5.68
N GLN A 40 -2.25 -10.76 4.88
CA GLN A 40 -2.69 -11.85 4.02
C GLN A 40 -3.36 -12.98 4.81
N GLN A 41 -2.78 -13.39 5.93
CA GLN A 41 -3.30 -14.49 6.76
C GLN A 41 -4.72 -14.18 7.25
N TYR A 42 -4.94 -12.99 7.83
CA TYR A 42 -6.27 -12.61 8.31
C TYR A 42 -7.29 -12.48 7.19
N LEU A 43 -6.87 -11.97 6.03
CA LEU A 43 -7.76 -11.85 4.88
C LEU A 43 -8.15 -13.22 4.32
N GLU A 44 -7.19 -14.14 4.18
CA GLU A 44 -7.44 -15.51 3.68
C GLU A 44 -8.36 -16.26 4.63
N GLU A 45 -8.17 -16.13 5.93
CA GLU A 45 -9.04 -16.74 6.96
C GLU A 45 -10.47 -16.16 6.85
N ALA A 46 -10.63 -14.84 6.80
CA ALA A 46 -11.93 -14.20 6.68
C ALA A 46 -12.65 -14.56 5.37
N ALA A 47 -11.92 -14.55 4.25
CA ALA A 47 -12.49 -14.93 2.95
C ALA A 47 -12.87 -16.42 2.89
N SER A 48 -12.08 -17.31 3.50
CA SER A 48 -12.36 -18.75 3.58
C SER A 48 -13.61 -19.01 4.40
N ASN A 49 -13.83 -18.30 5.50
CA ASN A 49 -15.05 -18.41 6.30
C ASN A 49 -16.29 -18.01 5.49
N VAL A 50 -16.21 -16.93 4.70
CA VAL A 50 -17.33 -16.49 3.83
C VAL A 50 -17.57 -17.46 2.68
N ALA A 51 -16.49 -17.96 2.08
CA ALA A 51 -16.56 -18.93 0.99
C ALA A 51 -17.06 -20.30 1.43
N ASN A 52 -16.78 -20.70 2.67
CA ASN A 52 -16.87 -22.06 3.19
C ASN A 52 -15.96 -23.04 2.42
N GLU A 53 -14.81 -22.55 1.96
CA GLU A 53 -13.73 -23.31 1.32
C GLU A 53 -12.39 -22.55 1.51
N PRO A 54 -11.24 -23.24 1.43
CA PRO A 54 -9.95 -22.58 1.54
C PRO A 54 -9.72 -21.55 0.42
N ILE A 55 -9.42 -20.32 0.78
CA ILE A 55 -9.10 -19.23 -0.15
C ILE A 55 -7.63 -18.86 -0.03
N SER A 56 -6.95 -18.69 -1.16
CA SER A 56 -5.61 -18.11 -1.24
C SER A 56 -5.63 -16.88 -2.13
N VAL A 57 -5.10 -15.76 -1.64
CA VAL A 57 -5.18 -14.47 -2.33
C VAL A 57 -3.86 -14.12 -3.00
N VAL A 58 -3.96 -13.46 -4.15
CA VAL A 58 -2.84 -12.85 -4.87
C VAL A 58 -2.99 -11.33 -4.84
N CYS A 59 -2.03 -10.62 -4.25
CA CYS A 59 -2.07 -9.16 -4.14
C CYS A 59 -1.39 -8.44 -5.31
N ALA A 60 -1.81 -7.21 -5.57
CA ALA A 60 -1.22 -6.31 -6.57
C ALA A 60 0.21 -5.90 -6.21
N GLY A 61 0.49 -5.69 -4.93
CA GLY A 61 1.82 -5.36 -4.43
C GLY A 61 1.97 -5.74 -2.97
N ARG A 62 3.06 -6.43 -2.62
CA ARG A 62 3.39 -6.71 -1.23
C ARG A 62 3.81 -5.43 -0.54
N THR A 63 3.38 -5.24 0.70
CA THR A 63 3.84 -4.18 1.58
C THR A 63 4.75 -4.78 2.64
N ASP A 64 5.77 -4.01 3.04
CA ASP A 64 6.70 -4.40 4.10
C ASP A 64 6.05 -4.22 5.48
N SER A 65 6.74 -4.67 6.53
CA SER A 65 6.31 -4.48 7.92
C SER A 65 5.99 -3.01 8.20
N SER A 66 4.89 -2.77 8.92
CA SER A 66 4.40 -1.44 9.31
C SER A 66 4.00 -0.52 8.15
N VAL A 67 3.84 -1.03 6.94
CA VAL A 67 3.32 -0.25 5.80
C VAL A 67 1.82 -0.39 5.71
N HIS A 68 1.13 0.75 5.66
CA HIS A 68 -0.33 0.84 5.54
C HIS A 68 -0.77 0.78 4.08
N ALA A 69 -2.04 0.50 3.85
CA ALA A 69 -2.66 0.68 2.53
C ALA A 69 -4.05 1.28 2.67
N SER A 70 -4.34 2.26 1.83
CA SER A 70 -5.70 2.78 1.66
C SER A 70 -6.49 2.03 0.58
N HIS A 71 -5.80 1.36 -0.34
CA HIS A 71 -6.41 0.67 -1.48
C HIS A 71 -5.48 -0.43 -2.02
N GLN A 72 -5.33 -1.54 -1.28
CA GLN A 72 -4.69 -2.75 -1.78
C GLN A 72 -5.70 -3.56 -2.61
N VAL A 73 -5.28 -4.05 -3.76
CA VAL A 73 -6.12 -4.93 -4.60
C VAL A 73 -5.61 -6.36 -4.53
N VAL A 74 -6.53 -7.29 -4.36
CA VAL A 74 -6.25 -8.74 -4.42
C VAL A 74 -7.24 -9.44 -5.33
N HIS A 75 -6.91 -10.66 -5.76
CA HIS A 75 -7.87 -11.56 -6.38
C HIS A 75 -7.68 -12.98 -5.86
N PHE A 76 -8.71 -13.78 -6.00
CA PHE A 76 -8.72 -15.22 -5.73
C PHE A 76 -9.77 -15.91 -6.60
N ASP A 77 -9.64 -17.22 -6.76
CA ASP A 77 -10.64 -18.05 -7.42
C ASP A 77 -11.47 -18.77 -6.36
N THR A 78 -12.79 -18.94 -6.60
CA THR A 78 -13.70 -19.59 -5.68
C THR A 78 -14.86 -20.26 -6.39
N ASN A 79 -15.34 -21.36 -5.79
CA ASN A 79 -16.60 -22.00 -6.17
C ASN A 79 -17.80 -21.41 -5.43
N ALA A 80 -17.57 -20.59 -4.42
CA ALA A 80 -18.61 -19.99 -3.62
C ALA A 80 -19.35 -18.90 -4.38
N VAL A 81 -20.65 -19.05 -4.48
CA VAL A 81 -21.54 -18.05 -5.09
C VAL A 81 -22.02 -17.12 -3.98
N ARG A 82 -21.47 -15.90 -3.95
CA ARG A 82 -21.78 -14.85 -2.97
C ARG A 82 -21.96 -13.52 -3.67
N SER A 83 -22.90 -12.68 -3.17
CA SER A 83 -23.00 -11.31 -3.66
C SER A 83 -21.80 -10.47 -3.21
N GLU A 84 -21.48 -9.40 -3.93
CA GLU A 84 -20.43 -8.43 -3.55
C GLU A 84 -20.63 -7.93 -2.10
N ARG A 85 -21.88 -7.59 -1.75
CA ARG A 85 -22.25 -7.19 -0.39
C ARG A 85 -21.96 -8.27 0.63
N SER A 86 -22.24 -9.56 0.32
CA SER A 86 -21.97 -10.67 1.22
C SER A 86 -20.49 -10.88 1.47
N TRP A 87 -19.67 -10.70 0.45
CA TRP A 87 -18.21 -10.73 0.58
C TRP A 87 -17.70 -9.62 1.52
N VAL A 88 -18.10 -8.35 1.24
CA VAL A 88 -17.64 -7.20 2.03
C VAL A 88 -18.08 -7.32 3.49
N LEU A 89 -19.37 -7.53 3.75
CA LEU A 89 -19.87 -7.59 5.12
C LEU A 89 -19.41 -8.85 5.86
N GLY A 90 -19.37 -9.98 5.17
CA GLY A 90 -18.94 -11.26 5.77
C GLY A 90 -17.46 -11.22 6.16
N CYS A 91 -16.56 -10.76 5.30
CA CYS A 91 -15.16 -10.61 5.66
C CYS A 91 -14.98 -9.61 6.81
N ASN A 92 -15.61 -8.44 6.74
CA ASN A 92 -15.45 -7.40 7.75
C ASN A 92 -16.03 -7.78 9.13
N SER A 93 -16.92 -8.77 9.20
CA SER A 93 -17.43 -9.27 10.47
C SER A 93 -16.41 -10.07 11.27
N SER A 94 -15.41 -10.65 10.61
CA SER A 94 -14.37 -11.50 11.21
C SER A 94 -12.98 -10.88 11.18
N LEU A 95 -12.75 -9.89 10.30
CA LEU A 95 -11.47 -9.18 10.23
C LEU A 95 -11.21 -8.34 11.49
N PRO A 96 -9.94 -8.17 11.90
CA PRO A 96 -9.55 -7.17 12.89
C PRO A 96 -9.96 -5.76 12.44
N LYS A 97 -10.17 -4.85 13.40
CA LYS A 97 -10.66 -3.48 13.13
C LYS A 97 -9.73 -2.63 12.26
N ASP A 98 -8.47 -3.01 12.19
CA ASP A 98 -7.42 -2.36 11.41
C ASP A 98 -7.25 -2.93 9.99
N ILE A 99 -8.08 -3.90 9.59
CA ILE A 99 -8.19 -4.41 8.22
C ILE A 99 -9.65 -4.33 7.78
N SER A 100 -9.91 -3.77 6.59
CA SER A 100 -11.26 -3.66 6.05
C SER A 100 -11.28 -3.94 4.56
N VAL A 101 -12.17 -4.83 4.12
CA VAL A 101 -12.56 -4.98 2.72
C VAL A 101 -13.51 -3.86 2.37
N THR A 102 -13.13 -2.99 1.46
CA THR A 102 -13.89 -1.80 1.07
C THR A 102 -14.74 -2.03 -0.18
N TRP A 103 -14.36 -3.01 -0.98
CA TRP A 103 -15.02 -3.36 -2.23
C TRP A 103 -14.75 -4.81 -2.60
N ALA A 104 -15.72 -5.43 -3.25
CA ALA A 104 -15.63 -6.77 -3.83
C ALA A 104 -16.36 -6.78 -5.17
N SER A 105 -15.81 -7.47 -6.16
CA SER A 105 -16.51 -7.72 -7.43
C SER A 105 -16.02 -9.01 -8.08
N GLN A 106 -16.92 -9.66 -8.80
CA GLN A 106 -16.56 -10.72 -9.72
C GLN A 106 -15.85 -10.09 -10.94
N VAL A 107 -14.73 -10.68 -11.34
CA VAL A 107 -13.90 -10.16 -12.43
C VAL A 107 -13.66 -11.23 -13.48
N ASP A 108 -13.22 -10.82 -14.67
CA ASP A 108 -12.85 -11.73 -15.73
C ASP A 108 -11.75 -12.71 -15.27
N PRO A 109 -11.80 -14.00 -15.64
CA PRO A 109 -10.78 -14.99 -15.27
C PRO A 109 -9.35 -14.62 -15.71
N THR A 110 -9.18 -13.73 -16.69
CA THR A 110 -7.87 -13.24 -17.13
C THR A 110 -7.31 -12.13 -16.22
N PHE A 111 -8.15 -11.51 -15.36
CA PHE A 111 -7.71 -10.50 -14.43
C PHE A 111 -6.69 -11.07 -13.43
N HIS A 112 -5.58 -10.39 -13.26
CA HIS A 112 -4.56 -10.78 -12.29
C HIS A 112 -4.07 -9.56 -11.50
N ALA A 113 -4.40 -9.47 -10.21
CA ALA A 113 -4.13 -8.29 -9.40
C ALA A 113 -2.68 -7.79 -9.53
N ARG A 114 -1.69 -8.69 -9.56
CA ARG A 114 -0.27 -8.33 -9.67
C ARG A 114 0.13 -7.92 -11.08
N PHE A 115 -0.28 -8.69 -12.10
CA PHE A 115 0.19 -8.51 -13.48
C PHE A 115 -0.66 -7.55 -14.30
N SER A 116 -1.94 -7.39 -13.95
CA SER A 116 -2.82 -6.38 -14.57
C SER A 116 -2.63 -4.98 -13.97
N ALA A 117 -1.91 -4.86 -12.84
CA ALA A 117 -1.64 -3.56 -12.25
C ALA A 117 -0.64 -2.77 -13.12
N THR A 118 -1.05 -1.61 -13.59
CA THR A 118 -0.24 -0.71 -14.43
C THR A 118 0.69 0.16 -13.62
N SER A 119 0.29 0.56 -12.41
CA SER A 119 1.09 1.41 -11.52
C SER A 119 0.79 1.14 -10.05
N ARG A 120 1.67 1.65 -9.18
CA ARG A 120 1.51 1.74 -7.71
C ARG A 120 1.78 3.18 -7.31
N ARG A 121 1.02 3.67 -6.33
CA ARG A 121 1.18 5.02 -5.78
C ARG A 121 1.35 4.92 -4.27
N TYR A 122 2.30 5.66 -3.75
CA TYR A 122 2.60 5.72 -2.33
C TYR A 122 2.59 7.16 -1.85
N HIS A 123 2.05 7.37 -0.65
CA HIS A 123 2.23 8.59 0.11
C HIS A 123 3.17 8.28 1.28
N TYR A 124 4.34 8.91 1.30
CA TYR A 124 5.22 8.88 2.47
C TYR A 124 4.97 10.13 3.28
N CYS A 125 4.42 9.94 4.50
CA CYS A 125 3.99 11.03 5.35
C CYS A 125 5.06 11.36 6.39
N ILE A 126 5.47 12.63 6.46
CA ILE A 126 6.44 13.15 7.41
C ILE A 126 5.74 14.18 8.28
N TYR A 127 5.73 13.96 9.61
CA TYR A 127 5.31 14.97 10.57
C TYR A 127 6.52 15.84 10.91
N ASN A 128 6.60 17.03 10.28
CA ASN A 128 7.71 17.96 10.42
C ASN A 128 7.38 19.03 11.45
N HIS A 129 7.74 18.77 12.70
CA HIS A 129 7.44 19.65 13.83
C HIS A 129 8.46 19.44 14.96
N SER A 130 8.74 20.48 15.75
CA SER A 130 9.68 20.42 16.87
C SER A 130 9.29 19.43 17.97
N THR A 131 8.00 19.15 18.14
CA THR A 131 7.47 18.14 19.07
C THR A 131 6.88 16.96 18.30
N ARG A 132 7.06 15.75 18.85
CA ARG A 132 6.48 14.53 18.26
C ARG A 132 4.95 14.57 18.26
N PRO A 133 4.28 13.94 17.28
CA PRO A 133 2.83 13.83 17.27
C PRO A 133 2.36 12.87 18.38
N ALA A 134 1.21 13.15 18.98
CA ALA A 134 0.52 12.21 19.86
C ALA A 134 -0.47 11.33 19.08
N ASN A 135 -1.11 11.93 18.06
CA ASN A 135 -2.02 11.21 17.16
C ASN A 135 -1.26 10.79 15.91
N PHE A 136 -1.56 9.61 15.38
CA PHE A 136 -0.94 9.05 14.18
C PHE A 136 0.58 8.89 14.28
N ALA A 137 1.10 8.67 15.50
CA ALA A 137 2.55 8.58 15.76
C ALA A 137 3.20 7.38 15.06
N ASP A 138 2.43 6.30 14.88
CA ASP A 138 2.89 5.05 14.28
C ASP A 138 2.64 5.00 12.76
N GLU A 139 1.92 5.98 12.22
CA GLU A 139 1.56 6.06 10.79
C GLU A 139 2.44 7.04 10.00
N MET A 140 3.24 7.86 10.71
CA MET A 140 4.04 8.91 10.08
C MET A 140 5.48 8.91 10.60
N THR A 141 6.41 9.34 9.75
CA THR A 141 7.78 9.60 10.19
C THR A 141 7.86 10.97 10.86
N TRP A 142 8.27 11.02 12.12
CA TRP A 142 8.53 12.29 12.78
C TRP A 142 9.92 12.83 12.44
N CYS A 143 9.97 14.10 12.04
CA CYS A 143 11.20 14.85 11.82
C CYS A 143 11.13 16.17 12.59
N TYR A 144 12.00 16.35 13.59
CA TYR A 144 12.04 17.58 14.40
C TYR A 144 12.79 18.72 13.70
N ALA A 145 13.77 18.39 12.86
CA ALA A 145 14.53 19.39 12.11
C ALA A 145 13.65 20.00 11.02
N PRO A 146 13.69 21.33 10.84
CA PRO A 146 12.97 21.97 9.74
C PRO A 146 13.37 21.37 8.40
N LEU A 147 12.39 21.19 7.52
CA LEU A 147 12.59 20.69 6.15
C LEU A 147 12.02 21.70 5.16
N ASP A 148 12.73 21.94 4.08
CA ASP A 148 12.25 22.73 2.93
C ASP A 148 11.65 21.78 1.88
N GLU A 149 10.33 21.72 1.82
CA GLU A 149 9.60 20.87 0.89
C GLU A 149 9.79 21.27 -0.57
N ARG A 150 10.13 22.54 -0.86
CA ARG A 150 10.36 23.02 -2.23
C ARG A 150 11.68 22.47 -2.76
N LEU A 151 12.72 22.46 -1.91
CA LEU A 151 14.01 21.86 -2.26
C LEU A 151 13.87 20.35 -2.44
N MET A 152 13.14 19.69 -1.53
CA MET A 152 12.84 18.26 -1.67
C MET A 152 12.10 17.98 -2.99
N HIS A 153 11.08 18.80 -3.33
CA HIS A 153 10.33 18.66 -4.57
C HIS A 153 11.21 18.86 -5.82
N SER A 154 12.02 19.94 -5.83
CA SER A 154 12.94 20.23 -6.95
C SER A 154 13.93 19.07 -7.17
N ALA A 155 14.53 18.56 -6.09
CA ALA A 155 15.46 17.43 -6.16
C ALA A 155 14.78 16.14 -6.63
N ALA A 156 13.53 15.91 -6.23
CA ALA A 156 12.79 14.70 -6.59
C ALA A 156 12.47 14.61 -8.08
N GLN A 157 12.47 15.73 -8.83
CA GLN A 157 12.12 15.74 -10.25
C GLN A 157 13.13 14.94 -11.10
N CYS A 158 14.38 14.78 -10.67
CA CYS A 158 15.36 13.95 -11.37
C CYS A 158 15.02 12.45 -11.34
N LEU A 159 14.11 12.02 -10.45
CA LEU A 159 13.65 10.63 -10.34
C LEU A 159 12.57 10.28 -11.37
N VAL A 160 11.90 11.28 -11.95
CA VAL A 160 10.83 11.07 -12.93
C VAL A 160 11.43 10.53 -14.23
N GLY A 161 10.80 9.50 -14.77
CA GLY A 161 11.28 8.80 -15.96
C GLY A 161 11.76 7.38 -15.67
N ARG A 162 12.43 6.80 -16.66
CA ARG A 162 12.98 5.44 -16.59
C ARG A 162 14.44 5.47 -16.20
N HIS A 163 14.76 5.00 -15.01
CA HIS A 163 16.11 5.02 -14.45
C HIS A 163 16.50 3.69 -13.80
N ASP A 164 17.77 3.49 -13.60
CA ASP A 164 18.33 2.47 -12.72
C ASP A 164 18.27 2.97 -11.27
N PHE A 165 17.50 2.28 -10.42
CA PHE A 165 17.30 2.60 -9.01
C PHE A 165 18.08 1.68 -8.07
N SER A 166 19.16 1.06 -8.52
CA SER A 166 20.00 0.18 -7.69
C SER A 166 20.48 0.86 -6.40
N SER A 167 20.81 2.17 -6.44
CA SER A 167 21.20 2.96 -5.27
C SER A 167 20.09 3.14 -4.22
N PHE A 168 18.85 2.91 -4.59
CA PHE A 168 17.68 2.99 -3.70
C PHE A 168 17.14 1.60 -3.31
N GLN A 169 17.82 0.53 -3.69
CA GLN A 169 17.45 -0.83 -3.42
C GLN A 169 18.02 -1.29 -2.09
N ALA A 170 17.19 -1.89 -1.22
CA ALA A 170 17.68 -2.54 -0.01
C ALA A 170 18.34 -3.89 -0.30
N ALA A 171 19.26 -4.31 0.57
CA ALA A 171 19.85 -5.63 0.54
C ALA A 171 18.77 -6.73 0.57
N GLY A 172 18.97 -7.81 -0.19
CA GLY A 172 18.02 -8.92 -0.26
C GLY A 172 16.82 -8.71 -1.19
N CYS A 173 16.79 -7.63 -1.98
CA CYS A 173 15.75 -7.44 -2.99
C CYS A 173 15.79 -8.53 -4.06
N GLN A 174 14.67 -9.22 -4.26
CA GLN A 174 14.54 -10.34 -5.21
C GLN A 174 14.19 -9.90 -6.64
N SER A 175 14.29 -8.60 -6.95
CA SER A 175 13.96 -8.10 -8.28
C SER A 175 15.05 -8.43 -9.28
N HIS A 176 14.68 -9.00 -10.45
CA HIS A 176 15.60 -9.33 -11.53
C HIS A 176 16.25 -8.10 -12.21
N SER A 177 15.64 -6.95 -12.11
CA SER A 177 16.16 -5.70 -12.70
C SER A 177 15.94 -4.54 -11.74
N PRO A 178 16.92 -3.64 -11.55
CA PRO A 178 16.74 -2.43 -10.75
C PRO A 178 16.05 -1.29 -11.53
N VAL A 179 15.81 -1.45 -12.81
CA VAL A 179 15.22 -0.40 -13.65
C VAL A 179 13.73 -0.26 -13.36
N ARG A 180 13.30 0.98 -13.04
CA ARG A 180 11.91 1.35 -12.80
C ARG A 180 11.55 2.59 -13.59
N THR A 181 10.26 2.81 -13.78
CA THR A 181 9.72 4.04 -14.36
C THR A 181 8.88 4.73 -13.30
N ILE A 182 9.33 5.89 -12.85
CA ILE A 182 8.56 6.77 -11.99
C ILE A 182 7.77 7.72 -12.89
N GLU A 183 6.44 7.67 -12.77
CA GLU A 183 5.51 8.45 -13.58
C GLU A 183 5.28 9.84 -13.01
N HIS A 184 5.33 9.95 -11.66
CA HIS A 184 5.01 11.16 -10.93
C HIS A 184 5.69 11.18 -9.58
N VAL A 185 6.24 12.33 -9.20
CA VAL A 185 6.65 12.66 -7.83
C VAL A 185 6.20 14.08 -7.53
N GLU A 186 5.43 14.24 -6.48
CA GLU A 186 5.03 15.53 -5.93
C GLU A 186 5.36 15.57 -4.45
N ILE A 187 5.88 16.70 -3.97
CA ILE A 187 6.13 16.91 -2.55
C ILE A 187 5.47 18.23 -2.16
N PHE A 188 4.62 18.17 -1.16
CA PHE A 188 3.89 19.34 -0.69
C PHE A 188 3.71 19.31 0.82
N ARG A 189 3.47 20.48 1.39
CA ARG A 189 3.21 20.67 2.81
C ARG A 189 1.72 20.93 3.07
N ALA A 190 1.19 20.24 4.08
CA ALA A 190 -0.17 20.43 4.59
C ALA A 190 -0.09 20.62 6.12
N GLY A 191 -0.04 21.88 6.58
CA GLY A 191 0.23 22.18 7.97
C GLY A 191 1.59 21.64 8.43
N PRO A 192 1.66 20.86 9.52
CA PRO A 192 2.91 20.26 9.99
C PRO A 192 3.31 19.01 9.18
N MET A 193 2.51 18.58 8.22
CA MET A 193 2.79 17.38 7.43
C MET A 193 3.47 17.74 6.10
N ILE A 194 4.50 16.98 5.75
CA ILE A 194 5.05 16.94 4.39
C ILE A 194 4.69 15.57 3.81
N ILE A 195 4.14 15.58 2.61
CA ILE A 195 3.71 14.37 1.90
C ILE A 195 4.56 14.23 0.65
N ILE A 196 5.22 13.08 0.51
CA ILE A 196 5.87 12.66 -0.73
C ILE A 196 4.90 11.73 -1.44
N ASP A 197 4.31 12.20 -2.51
CA ASP A 197 3.42 11.43 -3.38
C ASP A 197 4.23 10.90 -4.56
N ILE A 198 4.37 9.60 -4.67
CA ILE A 198 5.16 8.95 -5.71
C ILE A 198 4.38 7.85 -6.40
N LYS A 199 4.35 7.88 -7.74
CA LYS A 199 3.68 6.89 -8.59
C LYS A 199 4.67 6.32 -9.61
N GLY A 200 4.66 5.01 -9.78
CA GLY A 200 5.51 4.32 -10.75
C GLY A 200 4.98 2.94 -11.13
N ASN A 201 5.59 2.34 -12.15
CA ASN A 201 5.18 1.03 -12.64
C ASN A 201 5.43 -0.09 -11.60
N ALA A 202 6.49 0.03 -10.81
CA ALA A 202 6.84 -0.86 -9.70
C ALA A 202 7.91 -0.19 -8.82
N PHE A 203 8.13 -0.74 -7.63
CA PHE A 203 9.15 -0.28 -6.70
C PHE A 203 10.03 -1.45 -6.25
N LEU A 204 11.29 -1.16 -5.95
CA LEU A 204 12.23 -2.10 -5.34
C LEU A 204 11.98 -2.16 -3.82
N HIS A 205 12.51 -3.19 -3.18
CA HIS A 205 12.45 -3.32 -1.73
C HIS A 205 13.02 -2.07 -1.05
N HIS A 206 12.25 -1.45 -0.16
CA HIS A 206 12.51 -0.19 0.56
C HIS A 206 12.76 1.05 -0.31
N MET A 207 12.56 1.00 -1.62
CA MET A 207 12.90 2.10 -2.54
C MET A 207 12.27 3.44 -2.12
N VAL A 208 10.99 3.48 -1.79
CA VAL A 208 10.30 4.72 -1.38
C VAL A 208 10.87 5.26 -0.05
N ARG A 209 11.20 4.39 0.90
CA ARG A 209 11.83 4.79 2.18
C ARG A 209 13.22 5.41 1.96
N ASN A 210 14.03 4.80 1.08
CA ASN A 210 15.38 5.29 0.78
C ASN A 210 15.31 6.63 0.04
N ILE A 211 14.38 6.79 -0.91
CA ILE A 211 14.12 8.08 -1.58
C ILE A 211 13.72 9.13 -0.55
N ALA A 212 12.78 8.83 0.34
CA ALA A 212 12.34 9.76 1.38
C ALA A 212 13.51 10.19 2.29
N GLY A 213 14.37 9.24 2.71
CA GLY A 213 15.55 9.55 3.52
C GLY A 213 16.51 10.53 2.84
N VAL A 214 16.82 10.31 1.55
CA VAL A 214 17.67 11.23 0.77
C VAL A 214 17.02 12.60 0.64
N LEU A 215 15.73 12.66 0.32
CA LEU A 215 15.01 13.93 0.17
C LEU A 215 14.91 14.71 1.49
N MET A 216 14.71 14.03 2.62
CA MET A 216 14.76 14.67 3.95
C MET A 216 16.15 15.27 4.24
N THR A 217 17.23 14.58 3.87
CA THR A 217 18.58 15.11 3.99
C THR A 217 18.76 16.37 3.15
N ILE A 218 18.29 16.38 1.91
CA ILE A 218 18.33 17.55 1.03
C ILE A 218 17.51 18.70 1.63
N GLY A 219 16.30 18.43 2.12
CA GLY A 219 15.43 19.44 2.71
C GLY A 219 16.00 20.09 3.97
N SER A 220 16.85 19.37 4.71
CA SER A 220 17.48 19.88 5.94
C SER A 220 18.78 20.63 5.70
N CYS A 221 19.52 20.34 4.60
CA CYS A 221 20.90 20.82 4.41
C CYS A 221 21.05 22.33 4.19
N LEU A 222 20.05 23.03 3.65
CA LEU A 222 20.16 24.47 3.37
C LEU A 222 19.76 25.37 4.53
N LEU A 223 19.14 24.86 5.56
CA LEU A 223 18.78 25.64 6.75
C LEU A 223 19.97 25.86 7.69
N TYR A 224 21.08 25.13 7.52
CA TYR A 224 22.31 25.30 8.30
C TYR A 224 23.30 26.31 7.70
N THR A 225 23.06 26.84 6.49
CA THR A 225 23.97 27.80 5.83
C THR A 225 23.56 29.26 5.96
N SER A 226 22.42 29.56 6.61
CA SER A 226 21.92 30.95 6.74
C SER A 226 22.36 31.66 8.02
N ASP A 227 23.04 30.98 8.97
CA ASP A 227 23.48 31.53 10.24
C ASP A 227 25.03 31.56 10.41
N ALA A 228 25.79 31.65 9.31
CA ALA A 228 27.25 31.82 9.34
C ALA A 228 27.67 33.19 8.81
#